data_668319712aefd95ebe384a939d0c91c6
#
_entry.id   668319712aefd95ebe384a939d0c91c6
#
_cell.length_a   1.000
_cell.length_b   1.000
_cell.length_c   1.000
_cell.angle_alpha   90.00
_cell.angle_beta   90.00
_cell.angle_gamma   90.00
#
_symmetry.space_group_name_H-M   'P 1'
#
loop_
_entity.id
_entity.type
_entity.pdbx_description
1 polymer ?
#
loop_
_entity_poly.entity_id
_entity_poly.type
_entity_poly.pdbx_seq_one_letter_code
_entity_poly.pdbx_strand_id
1 'polypeptide(L)'
;MRYPILLLSIFLTIAQAAPLLTPPEVWKDYDPNQGDFKEEIIRQQTKDGIFSEESYISAYVNGEEVRVFCKYAVKEGAQKAPGLLNVHGWMGGPAIDMKYVNDGWAVMAHDYSGINKRSDYTQYPDALTHGHMEAKKMGHALIYDRMPDGSQTTNPKATSHYLWNAVQRRALSYLLAQKEVDASRIGAKGYSYGGTIMWNLGMDPRVKAIVAYFGIGWINYYRDRAVWMHNNPYQEPEKSPGQQLYLSAVAPQAHAPYINAASLWLNGSNDHHGGHERGCETFKSFKPGVPWDFAVQARGHHNTEKLGDNCKLWLEKHVLGKNHFWPQRPQSEIKLDEKGLPELHLTPSSPGEIKELQVYQCLKTSNNIARFWRDVDSVRQGNTWVAKLPVMNVDDYLFSYANIRYNNNCVLSSDFEAVIPSKLGKAMATDKKSDLISDGTGQWSHVGPAEGVGGVQGFRPLDNRRGTRNIQFSDPKWKAPQGSKLSFRFYCTQPQKVVLSANRRFTTELEITASNDWQSMTIPAKQLLSHGVGLIDWSVADSMGIIPKPGSDITKVIFAEFKWVK
;
A
#
# COMPACT_ATOMS: atom_id res chain seq x y z
N MET A 1 47.12 60.91 17.91
CA MET A 1 45.94 60.66 17.10
C MET A 1 45.26 59.36 17.55
N ARG A 2 44.09 59.46 18.17
CA ARG A 2 43.30 58.30 18.60
C ARG A 2 42.20 58.13 17.60
N TYR A 3 42.12 56.95 16.90
CA TYR A 3 41.03 56.58 16.00
C TYR A 3 39.95 55.89 16.86
N PRO A 4 38.65 56.24 16.74
CA PRO A 4 37.57 55.51 17.35
C PRO A 4 37.25 54.26 16.53
N ILE A 5 37.25 53.11 17.17
CA ILE A 5 36.75 51.84 16.62
C ILE A 5 35.23 51.88 16.67
N LEU A 6 34.59 51.95 15.49
CA LEU A 6 33.15 51.85 15.36
C LEU A 6 32.77 50.36 15.40
N LEU A 7 32.21 49.89 16.50
CA LEU A 7 31.63 48.56 16.61
C LEU A 7 30.27 48.55 15.89
N LEU A 8 30.25 47.95 14.69
CA LEU A 8 29.03 47.71 13.95
C LEU A 8 28.35 46.45 14.52
N SER A 9 27.34 46.64 15.35
CA SER A 9 26.48 45.52 15.84
C SER A 9 25.55 45.06 14.74
N ILE A 10 25.88 43.95 14.07
CA ILE A 10 24.98 43.27 13.12
C ILE A 10 23.94 42.53 13.96
N PHE A 11 22.74 43.09 14.06
CA PHE A 11 21.57 42.36 14.53
C PHE A 11 21.16 41.38 13.42
N LEU A 12 21.57 40.12 13.54
CA LEU A 12 20.96 39.03 12.81
C LEU A 12 19.54 38.84 13.38
N THR A 13 18.54 39.42 12.74
CA THR A 13 17.16 39.00 12.95
C THR A 13 17.03 37.59 12.37
N ILE A 14 17.06 36.59 13.23
CA ILE A 14 16.62 35.24 12.86
C ILE A 14 15.13 35.39 12.53
N ALA A 15 14.81 35.40 11.27
CA ALA A 15 13.44 35.31 10.82
C ALA A 15 12.91 33.96 11.33
N GLN A 16 12.10 33.99 12.39
CA GLN A 16 11.42 32.82 12.90
C GLN A 16 10.50 32.33 11.79
N ALA A 17 10.77 31.14 11.24
CA ALA A 17 9.92 30.57 10.22
C ALA A 17 8.46 30.54 10.74
N ALA A 18 7.53 30.98 9.93
CA ALA A 18 6.12 30.91 10.30
C ALA A 18 5.74 29.46 10.63
N PRO A 19 4.94 29.22 11.69
CA PRO A 19 4.56 27.85 12.05
C PRO A 19 3.86 27.18 10.88
N LEU A 20 4.17 25.91 10.64
CA LEU A 20 3.56 25.12 9.58
C LEU A 20 2.07 24.95 9.86
N LEU A 21 1.23 25.08 8.82
CA LEU A 21 -0.21 24.86 8.93
C LEU A 21 -0.51 23.40 9.31
N THR A 22 -1.60 23.24 10.04
CA THR A 22 -2.19 21.93 10.38
C THR A 22 -3.43 21.64 9.55
N PRO A 23 -3.86 20.37 9.40
CA PRO A 23 -5.10 20.05 8.69
C PRO A 23 -6.35 20.84 9.19
N PRO A 24 -6.62 20.97 10.50
CA PRO A 24 -7.75 21.79 10.96
C PRO A 24 -7.70 23.24 10.48
N GLU A 25 -6.52 23.86 10.42
CA GLU A 25 -6.37 25.23 9.93
C GLU A 25 -6.64 25.33 8.43
N VAL A 26 -6.24 24.31 7.65
CA VAL A 26 -6.53 24.26 6.22
C VAL A 26 -8.04 24.14 5.95
N TRP A 27 -8.75 23.38 6.80
CA TRP A 27 -10.17 23.04 6.59
C TRP A 27 -11.15 23.94 7.33
N LYS A 28 -10.70 24.86 8.21
CA LYS A 28 -11.58 25.68 9.09
C LYS A 28 -12.65 26.49 8.36
N ASP A 29 -12.36 26.96 7.14
CA ASP A 29 -13.24 27.81 6.35
C ASP A 29 -13.99 27.03 5.25
N TYR A 30 -13.84 25.70 5.19
CA TYR A 30 -14.55 24.89 4.21
C TYR A 30 -15.85 24.34 4.77
N ASP A 31 -16.97 24.76 4.18
CA ASP A 31 -18.29 24.23 4.48
C ASP A 31 -18.77 23.25 3.38
N PRO A 32 -18.82 21.94 3.65
CA PRO A 32 -19.29 20.95 2.69
C PRO A 32 -20.80 21.05 2.41
N ASN A 33 -21.54 21.84 3.16
CA ASN A 33 -22.97 22.07 2.96
C ASN A 33 -23.28 23.40 2.24
N GLN A 34 -22.25 24.17 1.88
CA GLN A 34 -22.42 25.46 1.20
C GLN A 34 -23.23 25.30 -0.09
N GLY A 35 -24.31 26.08 -0.20
CA GLY A 35 -25.18 26.17 -1.37
C GLY A 35 -26.00 24.91 -1.67
N ASP A 36 -26.90 25.01 -2.62
CA ASP A 36 -27.74 23.91 -3.06
C ASP A 36 -26.91 22.84 -3.78
N PHE A 37 -27.39 21.59 -3.76
CA PHE A 37 -26.76 20.52 -4.52
C PHE A 37 -26.90 20.70 -6.03
N LYS A 38 -27.88 21.45 -6.51
CA LYS A 38 -28.22 21.58 -7.93
C LYS A 38 -28.19 20.23 -8.62
N GLU A 39 -28.89 19.28 -8.01
CA GLU A 39 -28.93 17.91 -8.44
C GLU A 39 -29.40 17.80 -9.88
N GLU A 40 -28.67 17.04 -10.68
CA GLU A 40 -29.00 16.68 -12.06
C GLU A 40 -28.97 15.17 -12.17
N ILE A 41 -30.14 14.57 -12.23
CA ILE A 41 -30.27 13.12 -12.33
C ILE A 41 -30.02 12.70 -13.78
N ILE A 42 -28.98 11.87 -13.97
CA ILE A 42 -28.61 11.31 -15.26
C ILE A 42 -29.39 10.02 -15.53
N ARG A 43 -29.52 9.20 -14.48
CA ARG A 43 -30.25 7.94 -14.56
C ARG A 43 -30.77 7.52 -13.20
N GLN A 44 -32.00 7.05 -13.17
CA GLN A 44 -32.58 6.35 -12.02
C GLN A 44 -33.21 5.04 -12.48
N GLN A 45 -33.12 4.02 -11.67
CA GLN A 45 -33.82 2.76 -11.90
C GLN A 45 -34.05 1.99 -10.60
N THR A 46 -35.13 1.23 -10.55
CA THR A 46 -35.33 0.18 -9.56
C THR A 46 -35.27 -1.16 -10.28
N LYS A 47 -34.35 -2.02 -9.87
CA LYS A 47 -34.16 -3.35 -10.43
C LYS A 47 -33.80 -4.34 -9.33
N ASP A 48 -34.44 -5.51 -9.33
CA ASP A 48 -34.20 -6.58 -8.36
C ASP A 48 -34.32 -6.12 -6.89
N GLY A 49 -35.26 -5.21 -6.61
CA GLY A 49 -35.50 -4.63 -5.27
C GLY A 49 -34.43 -3.64 -4.81
N ILE A 50 -33.62 -3.11 -5.73
CA ILE A 50 -32.60 -2.11 -5.45
C ILE A 50 -32.90 -0.85 -6.26
N PHE A 51 -33.05 0.27 -5.58
CA PHE A 51 -33.04 1.60 -6.17
C PHE A 51 -31.61 2.02 -6.43
N SER A 52 -31.34 2.56 -7.61
CA SER A 52 -30.03 3.11 -7.98
C SER A 52 -30.18 4.40 -8.77
N GLU A 53 -29.24 5.33 -8.56
CA GLU A 53 -29.19 6.64 -9.16
C GLU A 53 -27.77 7.00 -9.59
N GLU A 54 -27.66 7.69 -10.71
CA GLU A 54 -26.46 8.40 -11.17
C GLU A 54 -26.83 9.88 -11.35
N SER A 55 -26.07 10.75 -10.71
CA SER A 55 -26.38 12.18 -10.69
C SER A 55 -25.11 13.03 -10.67
N TYR A 56 -25.26 14.30 -11.10
CA TYR A 56 -24.30 15.36 -10.80
C TYR A 56 -24.83 16.22 -9.65
N ILE A 57 -23.92 16.58 -8.74
CA ILE A 57 -24.20 17.55 -7.69
C ILE A 57 -23.18 18.68 -7.71
N SER A 58 -23.53 19.84 -7.21
CA SER A 58 -22.62 20.99 -7.08
C SER A 58 -21.89 20.98 -5.75
N ALA A 59 -20.55 21.07 -5.83
CA ALA A 59 -19.67 21.42 -4.72
C ALA A 59 -19.08 22.81 -4.96
N TYR A 60 -18.83 23.56 -3.90
CA TYR A 60 -18.22 24.89 -3.98
C TYR A 60 -16.83 24.84 -3.33
N VAL A 61 -15.80 25.02 -4.11
CA VAL A 61 -14.40 24.87 -3.66
C VAL A 61 -13.59 26.08 -4.15
N ASN A 62 -12.93 26.77 -3.24
CA ASN A 62 -12.12 27.96 -3.52
C ASN A 62 -12.88 29.04 -4.33
N GLY A 63 -14.20 29.16 -4.11
CA GLY A 63 -15.05 30.12 -4.83
C GLY A 63 -15.61 29.62 -6.17
N GLU A 64 -15.22 28.45 -6.62
CA GLU A 64 -15.62 27.85 -7.89
C GLU A 64 -16.65 26.73 -7.69
N GLU A 65 -17.55 26.54 -8.66
CA GLU A 65 -18.50 25.44 -8.68
C GLU A 65 -17.89 24.22 -9.39
N VAL A 66 -17.92 23.07 -8.71
CA VAL A 66 -17.48 21.77 -9.26
C VAL A 66 -18.69 20.87 -9.40
N ARG A 67 -18.89 20.27 -10.59
CA ARG A 67 -19.96 19.29 -10.83
C ARG A 67 -19.45 17.90 -10.50
N VAL A 68 -19.83 17.38 -9.34
CA VAL A 68 -19.36 16.09 -8.80
C VAL A 68 -20.26 14.98 -9.29
N PHE A 69 -19.71 14.01 -9.98
CA PHE A 69 -20.44 12.82 -10.42
C PHE A 69 -20.57 11.81 -9.27
N CYS A 70 -21.80 11.42 -8.98
CA CYS A 70 -22.17 10.52 -7.90
C CYS A 70 -22.98 9.32 -8.42
N LYS A 71 -22.81 8.18 -7.76
CA LYS A 71 -23.67 6.99 -7.86
C LYS A 71 -24.21 6.67 -6.48
N TYR A 72 -25.47 6.34 -6.41
CA TYR A 72 -26.14 5.96 -5.17
C TYR A 72 -26.92 4.66 -5.37
N ALA A 73 -26.96 3.79 -4.36
CA ALA A 73 -27.82 2.63 -4.37
C ALA A 73 -28.24 2.23 -2.96
N VAL A 74 -29.49 1.78 -2.84
CA VAL A 74 -30.09 1.33 -1.59
C VAL A 74 -31.19 0.30 -1.88
N LYS A 75 -31.51 -0.57 -0.93
CA LYS A 75 -32.69 -1.45 -1.07
C LYS A 75 -33.97 -0.61 -1.17
N GLU A 76 -34.84 -0.98 -2.07
CA GLU A 76 -36.14 -0.34 -2.23
C GLU A 76 -36.93 -0.41 -0.92
N GLY A 77 -37.54 0.72 -0.55
CA GLY A 77 -38.29 0.86 0.69
C GLY A 77 -37.45 0.90 1.98
N ALA A 78 -36.13 0.98 1.86
CA ALA A 78 -35.25 1.13 3.02
C ALA A 78 -35.58 2.39 3.82
N GLN A 79 -35.52 2.26 5.14
CA GLN A 79 -35.68 3.37 6.07
C GLN A 79 -34.55 3.32 7.09
N LYS A 80 -33.92 4.47 7.34
CA LYS A 80 -32.79 4.60 8.28
C LYS A 80 -31.67 3.59 8.02
N ALA A 81 -31.31 3.38 6.74
CA ALA A 81 -30.19 2.54 6.37
C ALA A 81 -28.88 3.18 6.84
N PRO A 82 -27.90 2.40 7.30
CA PRO A 82 -26.55 2.94 7.51
C PRO A 82 -25.95 3.40 6.18
N GLY A 83 -25.25 4.53 6.16
CA GLY A 83 -24.62 5.08 4.97
C GLY A 83 -23.18 4.61 4.82
N LEU A 84 -22.77 4.28 3.61
CA LEU A 84 -21.39 3.95 3.26
C LEU A 84 -20.92 4.80 2.09
N LEU A 85 -19.87 5.60 2.29
CA LEU A 85 -19.17 6.25 1.19
C LEU A 85 -18.04 5.32 0.68
N ASN A 86 -18.11 4.93 -0.60
CA ASN A 86 -17.12 4.06 -1.25
C ASN A 86 -16.29 4.85 -2.25
N VAL A 87 -14.96 4.91 -2.06
CA VAL A 87 -14.06 5.78 -2.82
C VAL A 87 -13.07 4.97 -3.64
N HIS A 88 -13.06 5.22 -4.95
CA HIS A 88 -12.23 4.48 -5.91
C HIS A 88 -10.75 4.85 -5.80
N GLY A 89 -9.88 4.00 -6.38
CA GLY A 89 -8.44 4.27 -6.54
C GLY A 89 -8.13 5.19 -7.71
N TRP A 90 -6.84 5.52 -7.84
CA TRP A 90 -6.32 6.32 -8.95
C TRP A 90 -6.70 5.72 -10.31
N MET A 91 -7.11 6.55 -11.26
CA MET A 91 -7.58 6.13 -12.58
C MET A 91 -8.82 5.22 -12.57
N GLY A 92 -9.40 4.94 -11.41
CA GLY A 92 -10.68 4.27 -11.28
C GLY A 92 -11.86 5.21 -11.56
N GLY A 93 -13.06 4.68 -11.40
CA GLY A 93 -14.30 5.45 -11.41
C GLY A 93 -15.21 5.00 -10.26
N PRO A 94 -16.27 5.76 -9.96
CA PRO A 94 -17.17 5.45 -8.87
C PRO A 94 -17.90 4.12 -9.15
N ALA A 95 -17.88 3.23 -8.17
CA ALA A 95 -18.54 1.94 -8.23
C ALA A 95 -19.30 1.67 -6.93
N ILE A 96 -20.54 1.22 -7.07
CA ILE A 96 -21.34 0.77 -5.93
C ILE A 96 -20.84 -0.60 -5.48
N ASP A 97 -20.52 -0.73 -4.20
CA ASP A 97 -20.24 -2.03 -3.61
C ASP A 97 -21.56 -2.74 -3.25
N MET A 98 -22.03 -3.56 -4.19
CA MET A 98 -23.30 -4.27 -4.09
C MET A 98 -23.38 -5.22 -2.89
N LYS A 99 -22.23 -5.69 -2.36
CA LYS A 99 -22.21 -6.51 -1.14
C LYS A 99 -22.84 -5.75 0.04
N TYR A 100 -22.47 -4.48 0.20
CA TYR A 100 -23.04 -3.66 1.27
C TYR A 100 -24.49 -3.27 1.02
N VAL A 101 -24.89 -3.01 -0.23
CA VAL A 101 -26.31 -2.77 -0.56
C VAL A 101 -27.15 -3.99 -0.21
N ASN A 102 -26.69 -5.21 -0.55
CA ASN A 102 -27.34 -6.46 -0.20
C ASN A 102 -27.39 -6.70 1.33
N ASP A 103 -26.39 -6.21 2.05
CA ASP A 103 -26.36 -6.24 3.52
C ASP A 103 -27.22 -5.12 4.17
N GLY A 104 -27.93 -4.32 3.39
CA GLY A 104 -28.88 -3.29 3.86
C GLY A 104 -28.30 -1.90 4.08
N TRP A 105 -27.11 -1.61 3.53
CA TRP A 105 -26.53 -0.28 3.55
C TRP A 105 -27.02 0.56 2.38
N ALA A 106 -27.12 1.86 2.58
CA ALA A 106 -27.18 2.85 1.51
C ALA A 106 -25.74 3.19 1.09
N VAL A 107 -25.39 2.92 -0.15
CA VAL A 107 -24.01 3.07 -0.63
C VAL A 107 -23.93 4.22 -1.63
N MET A 108 -23.01 5.14 -1.41
CA MET A 108 -22.65 6.19 -2.36
C MET A 108 -21.22 6.04 -2.81
N ALA A 109 -20.97 6.22 -4.09
CA ALA A 109 -19.67 6.37 -4.69
C ALA A 109 -19.63 7.67 -5.50
N HIS A 110 -18.47 8.34 -5.53
CA HIS A 110 -18.30 9.56 -6.32
C HIS A 110 -16.96 9.52 -7.05
N ASP A 111 -16.88 10.21 -8.17
CA ASP A 111 -15.59 10.50 -8.77
C ASP A 111 -14.99 11.76 -8.12
N TYR A 112 -13.82 11.61 -7.52
CA TYR A 112 -13.13 12.74 -6.90
C TYR A 112 -12.14 13.43 -7.85
N SER A 113 -11.64 12.71 -8.85
CA SER A 113 -10.44 13.14 -9.58
C SER A 113 -10.71 13.93 -10.86
N GLY A 114 -11.83 13.69 -11.53
CA GLY A 114 -12.11 14.25 -12.85
C GLY A 114 -11.14 13.82 -13.95
N ILE A 115 -10.23 12.86 -13.67
CA ILE A 115 -9.13 12.50 -14.58
C ILE A 115 -9.62 11.58 -15.69
N ASN A 116 -10.60 10.76 -15.40
CA ASN A 116 -11.10 9.78 -16.35
C ASN A 116 -12.13 10.45 -17.27
N LYS A 117 -11.70 11.02 -18.37
CA LYS A 117 -12.53 11.76 -19.37
C LYS A 117 -13.63 10.91 -20.02
N ARG A 118 -14.38 10.16 -19.23
CA ARG A 118 -15.61 9.48 -19.61
C ARG A 118 -16.80 10.42 -19.38
N SER A 119 -17.97 10.05 -19.88
CA SER A 119 -19.22 10.78 -19.64
C SER A 119 -19.65 10.83 -18.17
N ASP A 120 -19.05 10.03 -17.32
CA ASP A 120 -19.37 9.79 -15.92
C ASP A 120 -18.22 10.18 -14.97
N TYR A 121 -17.75 11.42 -15.07
CA TYR A 121 -16.66 11.94 -14.24
C TYR A 121 -16.98 13.36 -13.70
N THR A 122 -16.35 13.70 -12.58
CA THR A 122 -16.44 15.03 -11.98
C THR A 122 -15.83 16.09 -12.91
N GLN A 123 -16.54 17.21 -13.04
CA GLN A 123 -16.18 18.32 -13.93
C GLN A 123 -15.65 19.47 -13.08
N TYR A 124 -14.35 19.70 -13.18
CA TYR A 124 -13.70 20.84 -12.55
C TYR A 124 -13.64 22.01 -13.54
N PRO A 125 -13.91 23.25 -13.11
CA PRO A 125 -13.70 24.44 -13.95
C PRO A 125 -12.21 24.66 -14.20
N ASP A 126 -11.89 25.35 -15.29
CA ASP A 126 -10.49 25.61 -15.69
C ASP A 126 -9.66 26.28 -14.59
N ALA A 127 -10.28 27.16 -13.80
CA ALA A 127 -9.62 27.83 -12.67
C ALA A 127 -9.07 26.86 -11.60
N LEU A 128 -9.64 25.64 -11.50
CA LEU A 128 -9.22 24.60 -10.57
C LEU A 128 -8.43 23.45 -11.23
N THR A 129 -8.34 23.42 -12.56
CA THR A 129 -7.59 22.41 -13.30
C THR A 129 -6.12 22.77 -13.40
N HIS A 130 -5.33 22.26 -12.50
CA HIS A 130 -3.89 22.47 -12.57
C HIS A 130 -3.18 21.17 -12.94
N GLY A 131 -2.12 21.29 -13.69
CA GLY A 131 -1.06 20.30 -13.92
C GLY A 131 -1.47 18.84 -13.91
N HIS A 132 -1.54 18.20 -12.80
CA HIS A 132 -1.84 16.77 -12.70
C HIS A 132 -3.33 16.42 -12.77
N MET A 133 -4.24 17.37 -12.70
CA MET A 133 -5.64 17.18 -13.08
C MET A 133 -5.77 16.88 -14.58
N GLU A 134 -4.78 17.26 -15.38
CA GLU A 134 -4.68 16.83 -16.75
C GLU A 134 -4.00 15.45 -16.83
N ALA A 135 -4.69 14.46 -17.37
CA ALA A 135 -4.20 13.07 -17.46
C ALA A 135 -2.82 12.91 -18.14
N LYS A 136 -2.41 13.86 -18.97
CA LYS A 136 -1.10 13.89 -19.63
C LYS A 136 0.02 14.46 -18.77
N LYS A 137 -0.31 15.18 -17.71
CA LYS A 137 0.63 15.81 -16.79
C LYS A 137 0.60 15.18 -15.41
N MET A 138 0.31 13.90 -15.32
CA MET A 138 0.34 13.12 -14.08
C MET A 138 1.73 13.11 -13.42
N GLY A 139 2.43 14.20 -13.55
CA GLY A 139 3.57 14.53 -12.73
C GLY A 139 3.10 14.69 -11.29
N HIS A 140 3.80 14.05 -10.38
CA HIS A 140 3.50 14.04 -8.95
C HIS A 140 3.59 15.43 -8.29
N ALA A 141 3.91 16.46 -9.05
CA ALA A 141 4.23 17.79 -8.57
C ALA A 141 3.12 18.40 -7.70
N LEU A 142 1.88 18.34 -8.15
CA LEU A 142 0.78 19.00 -7.43
C LEU A 142 0.19 18.18 -6.27
N ILE A 143 0.50 16.90 -6.22
CA ILE A 143 0.17 16.09 -5.05
C ILE A 143 1.09 16.47 -3.89
N TYR A 144 2.30 16.94 -4.19
CA TYR A 144 3.35 17.10 -3.20
C TYR A 144 3.62 18.57 -2.83
N ASP A 145 4.25 19.30 -3.73
CA ASP A 145 4.79 20.60 -3.35
C ASP A 145 4.99 21.60 -4.50
N ARG A 146 4.65 21.23 -5.74
CA ARG A 146 4.94 22.08 -6.90
C ARG A 146 3.70 22.44 -7.70
N MET A 147 3.66 23.67 -8.11
CA MET A 147 2.68 24.21 -9.07
C MET A 147 3.08 23.83 -10.51
N PRO A 148 2.17 23.98 -11.53
CA PRO A 148 2.45 23.65 -12.92
C PRO A 148 3.66 24.34 -13.51
N ASP A 149 3.98 25.53 -13.05
CA ASP A 149 5.15 26.34 -13.45
C ASP A 149 6.46 25.88 -12.78
N GLY A 150 6.40 24.82 -11.94
CA GLY A 150 7.53 24.28 -11.21
C GLY A 150 7.84 25.01 -9.89
N SER A 151 7.11 26.08 -9.56
CA SER A 151 7.23 26.75 -8.26
C SER A 151 6.74 25.87 -7.12
N GLN A 152 7.19 26.16 -5.89
CA GLN A 152 6.71 25.44 -4.72
C GLN A 152 5.30 25.87 -4.34
N THR A 153 4.48 24.91 -3.91
CA THR A 153 3.16 25.20 -3.37
C THR A 153 3.30 25.89 -2.00
N THR A 154 2.79 27.09 -1.92
CA THR A 154 2.72 27.86 -0.66
C THR A 154 1.33 27.86 -0.04
N ASN A 155 0.34 27.35 -0.77
CA ASN A 155 -1.05 27.25 -0.33
C ASN A 155 -1.55 25.79 -0.44
N PRO A 156 -1.83 25.10 0.66
CA PRO A 156 -2.34 23.73 0.62
C PRO A 156 -3.71 23.61 -0.07
N LYS A 157 -4.53 24.68 -0.08
CA LYS A 157 -5.84 24.70 -0.76
C LYS A 157 -5.72 24.72 -2.30
N ALA A 158 -4.54 25.00 -2.84
CA ALA A 158 -4.24 24.92 -4.27
C ALA A 158 -3.83 23.52 -4.73
N THR A 159 -3.72 22.55 -3.82
CA THR A 159 -3.36 21.18 -4.17
C THR A 159 -4.56 20.38 -4.65
N SER A 160 -4.37 19.45 -5.57
CA SER A 160 -5.46 18.55 -5.96
C SER A 160 -5.92 17.66 -4.83
N HIS A 161 -5.03 17.34 -3.91
CA HIS A 161 -5.42 16.60 -2.71
C HIS A 161 -6.49 17.35 -1.90
N TYR A 162 -6.37 18.68 -1.76
CA TYR A 162 -7.40 19.49 -1.15
C TYR A 162 -8.71 19.47 -1.94
N LEU A 163 -8.64 19.69 -3.25
CA LEU A 163 -9.84 19.68 -4.12
C LEU A 163 -10.58 18.34 -4.04
N TRP A 164 -9.85 17.24 -4.10
CA TRP A 164 -10.43 15.89 -4.04
C TRP A 164 -11.09 15.58 -2.69
N ASN A 165 -10.49 16.04 -1.61
CA ASN A 165 -11.09 15.91 -0.27
C ASN A 165 -12.32 16.84 -0.11
N ALA A 166 -12.32 18.02 -0.73
CA ALA A 166 -13.47 18.92 -0.70
C ALA A 166 -14.70 18.30 -1.39
N VAL A 167 -14.53 17.78 -2.61
CA VAL A 167 -15.63 17.10 -3.33
C VAL A 167 -16.07 15.82 -2.61
N GLN A 168 -15.16 15.09 -1.98
CA GLN A 168 -15.50 13.93 -1.15
C GLN A 168 -16.39 14.31 0.03
N ARG A 169 -16.09 15.40 0.74
CA ARG A 169 -16.93 15.90 1.84
C ARG A 169 -18.30 16.37 1.35
N ARG A 170 -18.37 16.93 0.14
CA ARG A 170 -19.66 17.28 -0.50
C ARG A 170 -20.49 16.05 -0.83
N ALA A 171 -19.86 15.01 -1.40
CA ALA A 171 -20.53 13.73 -1.66
C ALA A 171 -21.03 13.07 -0.36
N LEU A 172 -20.29 13.19 0.75
CA LEU A 172 -20.77 12.79 2.07
C LEU A 172 -22.01 13.58 2.48
N SER A 173 -22.04 14.90 2.27
CA SER A 173 -23.22 15.73 2.57
C SER A 173 -24.43 15.30 1.73
N TYR A 174 -24.21 14.92 0.48
CA TYR A 174 -25.27 14.42 -0.38
C TYR A 174 -25.77 13.03 0.05
N LEU A 175 -24.90 12.12 0.49
CA LEU A 175 -25.31 10.86 1.10
C LEU A 175 -26.17 11.08 2.34
N LEU A 176 -25.81 12.03 3.18
CA LEU A 176 -26.57 12.37 4.40
C LEU A 176 -27.93 13.01 4.12
N ALA A 177 -28.11 13.62 2.96
CA ALA A 177 -29.35 14.22 2.53
C ALA A 177 -30.36 13.18 1.96
N GLN A 178 -29.92 11.96 1.69
CA GLN A 178 -30.80 10.91 1.19
C GLN A 178 -31.78 10.46 2.28
N LYS A 179 -33.07 10.45 1.98
CA LYS A 179 -34.15 10.17 2.95
C LYS A 179 -34.12 8.80 3.58
N GLU A 180 -33.49 7.83 2.91
CA GLU A 180 -33.32 6.46 3.38
C GLU A 180 -32.18 6.33 4.40
N VAL A 181 -31.29 7.33 4.50
CA VAL A 181 -30.04 7.22 5.27
C VAL A 181 -30.22 7.64 6.71
N ASP A 182 -29.65 6.87 7.62
CA ASP A 182 -29.46 7.26 9.01
C ASP A 182 -28.15 8.05 9.16
N ALA A 183 -28.25 9.35 9.27
CA ALA A 183 -27.12 10.27 9.40
C ALA A 183 -26.21 10.00 10.62
N SER A 184 -26.71 9.25 11.63
CA SER A 184 -25.92 8.87 12.80
C SER A 184 -25.04 7.62 12.58
N ARG A 185 -25.23 6.90 11.48
CA ARG A 185 -24.57 5.63 11.17
C ARG A 185 -23.85 5.67 9.82
N ILE A 186 -22.76 6.44 9.75
CA ILE A 186 -22.00 6.64 8.51
C ILE A 186 -20.62 6.00 8.63
N GLY A 187 -20.28 5.18 7.64
CA GLY A 187 -18.95 4.65 7.40
C GLY A 187 -18.38 5.10 6.07
N ALA A 188 -17.07 4.99 5.91
CA ALA A 188 -16.42 5.20 4.63
C ALA A 188 -15.30 4.19 4.39
N LYS A 189 -15.07 3.86 3.14
CA LYS A 189 -13.92 3.05 2.74
C LYS A 189 -13.36 3.56 1.42
N GLY A 190 -12.03 3.44 1.27
CA GLY A 190 -11.37 3.90 0.06
C GLY A 190 -10.22 2.99 -0.35
N TYR A 191 -10.05 2.82 -1.65
CA TYR A 191 -9.05 1.93 -2.23
C TYR A 191 -7.93 2.74 -2.88
N SER A 192 -6.66 2.37 -2.63
CA SER A 192 -5.49 3.03 -3.22
C SER A 192 -5.47 4.54 -2.89
N TYR A 193 -5.52 5.42 -3.88
CA TYR A 193 -5.61 6.84 -3.62
C TYR A 193 -6.91 7.23 -2.88
N GLY A 194 -8.01 6.51 -3.13
CA GLY A 194 -9.22 6.63 -2.31
C GLY A 194 -8.94 6.32 -0.83
N GLY A 195 -8.07 5.35 -0.54
CA GLY A 195 -7.55 5.10 0.82
C GLY A 195 -6.75 6.27 1.38
N THR A 196 -5.97 6.96 0.55
CA THR A 196 -5.22 8.16 0.95
C THR A 196 -6.13 9.29 1.43
N ILE A 197 -7.25 9.52 0.75
CA ILE A 197 -8.17 10.61 1.12
C ILE A 197 -9.13 10.25 2.26
N MET A 198 -9.19 8.97 2.69
CA MET A 198 -9.94 8.57 3.90
C MET A 198 -9.43 9.24 5.17
N TRP A 199 -8.15 9.52 5.27
CA TRP A 199 -7.55 10.15 6.46
C TRP A 199 -8.13 11.54 6.74
N ASN A 200 -8.41 12.32 5.70
CA ASN A 200 -9.11 13.58 5.84
C ASN A 200 -10.55 13.37 6.31
N LEU A 201 -11.24 12.39 5.73
CA LEU A 201 -12.63 12.10 6.06
C LEU A 201 -12.79 11.60 7.51
N GLY A 202 -11.76 10.95 8.06
CA GLY A 202 -11.73 10.53 9.46
C GLY A 202 -11.77 11.68 10.47
N MET A 203 -11.45 12.92 10.07
CA MET A 203 -11.66 14.13 10.90
C MET A 203 -13.10 14.62 10.88
N ASP A 204 -13.91 14.24 9.90
CA ASP A 204 -15.28 14.70 9.77
C ASP A 204 -16.17 14.07 10.88
N PRO A 205 -16.80 14.87 11.75
CA PRO A 205 -17.53 14.36 12.90
C PRO A 205 -18.77 13.52 12.51
N ARG A 206 -19.22 13.62 11.28
CA ARG A 206 -20.35 12.85 10.75
C ARG A 206 -19.98 11.38 10.47
N VAL A 207 -18.68 11.06 10.35
CA VAL A 207 -18.19 9.72 10.03
C VAL A 207 -17.83 8.95 11.30
N LYS A 208 -18.36 7.74 11.47
CA LYS A 208 -18.11 6.87 12.63
C LYS A 208 -16.89 5.97 12.44
N ALA A 209 -16.69 5.47 11.21
CA ALA A 209 -15.55 4.60 10.90
C ALA A 209 -15.05 4.81 9.48
N ILE A 210 -13.73 4.70 9.32
CA ILE A 210 -13.06 4.67 8.02
C ILE A 210 -12.27 3.38 7.84
N VAL A 211 -12.19 2.92 6.59
CA VAL A 211 -11.29 1.84 6.17
C VAL A 211 -10.45 2.32 5.00
N ALA A 212 -9.16 2.49 5.23
CA ALA A 212 -8.19 2.88 4.21
C ALA A 212 -7.45 1.64 3.68
N TYR A 213 -7.56 1.38 2.38
CA TYR A 213 -6.76 0.36 1.71
C TYR A 213 -5.53 1.03 1.09
N PHE A 214 -4.33 0.59 1.45
CA PHE A 214 -3.01 1.00 0.96
C PHE A 214 -2.57 2.43 1.34
N GLY A 215 -3.33 3.45 1.02
CA GLY A 215 -2.92 4.85 1.22
C GLY A 215 -2.68 5.19 2.70
N ILE A 216 -1.42 5.48 3.09
CA ILE A 216 -1.08 5.81 4.48
C ILE A 216 -0.34 7.14 4.64
N GLY A 217 0.19 7.71 3.62
CA GLY A 217 1.02 8.90 3.70
C GLY A 217 2.50 8.63 3.48
N TRP A 218 3.29 9.70 3.52
CA TRP A 218 4.72 9.68 3.22
C TRP A 218 5.04 9.27 1.77
N ILE A 219 4.05 9.43 0.83
CA ILE A 219 4.14 8.94 -0.55
C ILE A 219 5.35 9.49 -1.31
N ASN A 220 5.58 10.81 -1.25
CA ASN A 220 6.74 11.42 -1.90
C ASN A 220 8.05 10.84 -1.38
N TYR A 221 8.13 10.60 -0.07
CA TYR A 221 9.28 9.98 0.55
C TYR A 221 9.56 8.58 -0.01
N TYR A 222 8.51 7.77 -0.20
CA TYR A 222 8.65 6.47 -0.80
C TYR A 222 9.12 6.49 -2.24
N ARG A 223 8.57 7.38 -3.03
CA ARG A 223 8.89 7.49 -4.46
C ARG A 223 10.29 8.01 -4.70
N ASP A 224 10.70 8.99 -3.90
CA ASP A 224 11.98 9.65 -4.10
C ASP A 224 13.15 8.83 -3.55
N ARG A 225 12.89 8.01 -2.54
CA ARG A 225 13.93 7.31 -1.81
C ARG A 225 13.85 5.80 -1.86
N ALA A 226 12.67 5.22 -2.00
CA ALA A 226 12.44 3.78 -1.94
C ALA A 226 13.03 3.08 -0.68
N VAL A 227 13.35 3.91 0.35
CA VAL A 227 14.03 3.50 1.56
C VAL A 227 13.42 4.14 2.75
N TRP A 228 13.29 3.48 3.82
CA TRP A 228 12.94 3.85 4.95
C TRP A 228 13.54 3.50 6.09
N MET A 229 13.49 4.16 7.13
CA MET A 229 13.68 4.06 8.16
C MET A 229 13.68 4.31 9.42
N HIS A 230 13.26 3.72 10.20
CA HIS A 230 13.27 3.63 11.61
C HIS A 230 14.69 3.46 12.14
N ASN A 231 15.17 4.37 12.92
CA ASN A 231 16.55 4.37 13.43
C ASN A 231 17.64 4.17 12.36
N ASN A 232 17.44 4.72 11.23
CA ASN A 232 18.26 4.52 10.09
C ASN A 232 19.46 5.45 10.08
N PRO A 233 20.65 4.96 9.68
CA PRO A 233 21.76 5.83 9.34
C PRO A 233 21.51 6.73 8.12
N TYR A 234 20.55 6.38 7.26
CA TYR A 234 20.15 7.25 6.16
C TYR A 234 19.30 8.39 6.71
N GLN A 235 19.86 9.55 6.78
CA GLN A 235 19.12 10.76 7.14
C GLN A 235 18.07 11.06 6.09
N GLU A 236 16.91 11.52 6.52
CA GLU A 236 15.96 12.11 5.59
C GLU A 236 16.62 13.32 4.94
N PRO A 237 16.50 13.47 3.62
CA PRO A 237 17.01 14.67 2.96
C PRO A 237 16.27 15.88 3.51
N GLU A 238 16.96 17.02 3.50
CA GLU A 238 16.31 18.28 3.80
C GLU A 238 15.10 18.46 2.88
N LYS A 239 13.96 18.73 3.48
CA LYS A 239 12.71 18.91 2.72
C LYS A 239 12.57 20.37 2.33
N SER A 240 12.15 20.61 1.09
CA SER A 240 11.77 21.95 0.66
C SER A 240 10.61 22.50 1.51
N PRO A 241 10.43 23.81 1.62
CA PRO A 241 9.29 24.40 2.32
C PRO A 241 7.94 23.87 1.85
N GLY A 242 7.76 23.63 0.55
CA GLY A 242 6.54 23.04 0.01
C GLY A 242 6.33 21.59 0.43
N GLN A 243 7.39 20.77 0.50
CA GLN A 243 7.32 19.42 1.04
C GLN A 243 6.99 19.41 2.53
N GLN A 244 7.57 20.33 3.29
CA GLN A 244 7.25 20.49 4.73
C GLN A 244 5.78 20.85 4.91
N LEU A 245 5.27 21.82 4.15
CA LEU A 245 3.86 22.20 4.17
C LEU A 245 2.95 21.03 3.78
N TYR A 246 3.27 20.29 2.73
CA TYR A 246 2.51 19.12 2.36
C TYR A 246 2.46 18.08 3.49
N LEU A 247 3.61 17.75 4.07
CA LEU A 247 3.72 16.73 5.13
C LEU A 247 3.03 17.15 6.43
N SER A 248 2.93 18.45 6.73
CA SER A 248 2.30 18.96 7.97
C SER A 248 0.80 19.22 7.83
N ALA A 249 0.32 19.54 6.64
CA ALA A 249 -1.04 20.07 6.45
C ALA A 249 -1.93 19.26 5.50
N VAL A 250 -1.34 18.46 4.60
CA VAL A 250 -2.07 17.84 3.48
C VAL A 250 -1.97 16.33 3.48
N ALA A 251 -0.80 15.78 3.78
CA ALA A 251 -0.55 14.34 3.71
C ALA A 251 -1.34 13.55 4.78
N PRO A 252 -1.69 12.28 4.50
CA PRO A 252 -2.49 11.46 5.42
C PRO A 252 -2.01 11.45 6.87
N GLN A 253 -0.71 11.29 7.12
CA GLN A 253 -0.16 11.26 8.49
C GLN A 253 -0.39 12.55 9.26
N ALA A 254 -0.52 13.69 8.58
CA ALA A 254 -0.80 14.97 9.22
C ALA A 254 -2.20 15.00 9.86
N HIS A 255 -3.13 14.23 9.31
CA HIS A 255 -4.51 14.16 9.80
C HIS A 255 -4.64 13.27 11.05
N ALA A 256 -3.73 12.32 11.26
CA ALA A 256 -3.81 11.32 12.31
C ALA A 256 -4.10 11.89 13.72
N PRO A 257 -3.46 12.99 14.18
CA PRO A 257 -3.76 13.60 15.48
C PRO A 257 -5.15 14.20 15.61
N TYR A 258 -5.86 14.39 14.51
CA TYR A 258 -7.16 15.08 14.43
C TYR A 258 -8.32 14.16 14.08
N ILE A 259 -8.04 12.89 13.76
CA ILE A 259 -9.06 11.90 13.45
C ILE A 259 -9.89 11.59 14.69
N ASN A 260 -11.20 11.44 14.49
CA ASN A 260 -12.17 11.05 15.51
C ASN A 260 -12.90 9.74 15.14
N ALA A 261 -12.93 9.39 13.87
CA ALA A 261 -13.52 8.15 13.38
C ALA A 261 -12.67 6.92 13.76
N ALA A 262 -13.30 5.81 14.09
CA ALA A 262 -12.62 4.53 14.20
C ALA A 262 -11.93 4.18 12.88
N SER A 263 -10.63 3.90 12.89
CA SER A 263 -9.80 3.82 11.68
C SER A 263 -9.14 2.47 11.50
N LEU A 264 -9.40 1.81 10.36
CA LEU A 264 -8.75 0.58 9.96
C LEU A 264 -7.90 0.80 8.72
N TRP A 265 -6.66 0.31 8.74
CA TRP A 265 -5.79 0.30 7.58
C TRP A 265 -5.46 -1.12 7.12
N LEU A 266 -5.69 -1.40 5.83
CA LEU A 266 -5.43 -2.68 5.19
C LEU A 266 -4.39 -2.51 4.10
N ASN A 267 -3.28 -3.25 4.16
CA ASN A 267 -2.16 -3.03 3.26
C ASN A 267 -1.49 -4.34 2.81
N GLY A 268 -0.61 -4.23 1.82
CA GLY A 268 0.35 -5.25 1.45
C GLY A 268 1.76 -4.88 1.93
N SER A 269 2.53 -5.85 2.42
CA SER A 269 3.89 -5.58 2.94
C SER A 269 4.88 -5.05 1.88
N ASN A 270 4.58 -5.27 0.60
CA ASN A 270 5.37 -4.83 -0.54
C ASN A 270 4.63 -3.77 -1.36
N ASP A 271 3.68 -3.08 -0.77
CA ASP A 271 2.89 -2.09 -1.47
C ASP A 271 3.72 -0.82 -1.78
N HIS A 272 3.56 -0.29 -2.99
CA HIS A 272 4.24 0.92 -3.43
C HIS A 272 3.60 2.21 -2.91
N HIS A 273 2.38 2.12 -2.36
CA HIS A 273 1.58 3.26 -1.93
C HIS A 273 1.56 3.42 -0.41
N GLY A 274 2.02 2.43 0.32
CA GLY A 274 2.11 2.48 1.78
C GLY A 274 3.10 1.46 2.33
N GLY A 275 3.93 1.85 3.28
CA GLY A 275 4.85 0.98 3.97
C GLY A 275 4.37 0.63 5.36
N HIS A 276 4.57 -0.61 5.78
CA HIS A 276 4.13 -1.09 7.08
C HIS A 276 4.69 -0.23 8.22
N GLU A 277 5.99 0.07 8.18
CA GLU A 277 6.66 0.92 9.14
C GLU A 277 6.06 2.34 9.23
N ARG A 278 5.68 2.92 8.10
CA ARG A 278 5.05 4.26 8.07
C ARG A 278 3.62 4.23 8.56
N GLY A 279 2.92 3.11 8.36
CA GLY A 279 1.63 2.87 8.99
C GLY A 279 1.73 2.87 10.51
N CYS A 280 2.65 2.11 11.07
CA CYS A 280 2.90 2.08 12.51
C CYS A 280 3.22 3.47 13.07
N GLU A 281 4.09 4.24 12.40
CA GLU A 281 4.41 5.63 12.80
C GLU A 281 3.18 6.54 12.77
N THR A 282 2.35 6.43 11.74
CA THR A 282 1.13 7.25 11.60
C THR A 282 0.15 6.99 12.73
N PHE A 283 -0.08 5.72 13.07
CA PHE A 283 -1.02 5.35 14.13
C PHE A 283 -0.55 5.75 15.53
N LYS A 284 0.74 5.85 15.78
CA LYS A 284 1.28 6.38 17.06
C LYS A 284 0.86 7.83 17.32
N SER A 285 0.45 8.56 16.28
CA SER A 285 0.00 9.96 16.38
C SER A 285 -1.50 10.10 16.65
N PHE A 286 -2.27 9.01 16.71
CA PHE A 286 -3.70 9.07 17.02
C PHE A 286 -3.96 9.55 18.44
N LYS A 287 -5.07 10.25 18.63
CA LYS A 287 -5.52 10.65 19.97
C LYS A 287 -5.80 9.42 20.83
N PRO A 288 -5.49 9.45 22.12
CA PRO A 288 -5.93 8.43 23.05
C PRO A 288 -7.45 8.23 23.00
N GLY A 289 -7.90 6.97 23.00
CA GLY A 289 -9.33 6.61 22.99
C GLY A 289 -9.97 6.52 21.61
N VAL A 290 -9.33 6.97 20.53
CA VAL A 290 -9.82 6.73 19.17
C VAL A 290 -9.45 5.30 18.76
N PRO A 291 -10.43 4.45 18.42
CA PRO A 291 -10.15 3.10 17.98
C PRO A 291 -9.39 3.09 16.64
N TRP A 292 -8.31 2.33 16.58
CA TRP A 292 -7.60 2.10 15.33
C TRP A 292 -6.91 0.74 15.31
N ASP A 293 -6.75 0.20 14.12
CA ASP A 293 -6.02 -1.04 13.92
C ASP A 293 -5.53 -1.18 12.47
N PHE A 294 -4.73 -2.21 12.22
CA PHE A 294 -4.28 -2.51 10.88
C PHE A 294 -4.02 -4.00 10.65
N ALA A 295 -4.04 -4.39 9.37
CA ALA A 295 -3.56 -5.68 8.93
C ALA A 295 -2.76 -5.55 7.63
N VAL A 296 -1.63 -6.26 7.55
CA VAL A 296 -0.68 -6.19 6.44
C VAL A 296 -0.47 -7.56 5.84
N GLN A 297 -0.94 -7.75 4.61
CA GLN A 297 -0.77 -9.01 3.88
C GLN A 297 0.69 -9.21 3.51
N ALA A 298 1.29 -10.30 3.98
CA ALA A 298 2.66 -10.65 3.62
C ALA A 298 2.80 -10.86 2.10
N ARG A 299 3.88 -10.33 1.53
CA ARG A 299 4.18 -10.40 0.10
C ARG A 299 3.08 -9.80 -0.81
N GLY A 300 2.11 -9.11 -0.19
CA GLY A 300 1.11 -8.33 -0.91
C GLY A 300 1.74 -7.08 -1.50
N HIS A 301 1.60 -6.90 -2.81
CA HIS A 301 1.89 -5.61 -3.44
C HIS A 301 0.68 -4.70 -3.25
N HIS A 302 -0.12 -4.46 -4.27
CA HIS A 302 -1.37 -3.70 -4.15
C HIS A 302 -2.55 -4.68 -3.99
N ASN A 303 -2.50 -5.52 -2.95
CA ASN A 303 -3.42 -6.64 -2.72
C ASN A 303 -3.59 -6.93 -1.23
N THR A 304 -4.83 -7.15 -0.80
CA THR A 304 -5.25 -7.43 0.59
C THR A 304 -6.24 -8.59 0.70
N GLU A 305 -6.35 -9.44 -0.31
CA GLU A 305 -7.35 -10.52 -0.40
C GLU A 305 -7.26 -11.53 0.75
N LYS A 306 -6.07 -11.69 1.33
CA LYS A 306 -5.83 -12.62 2.44
C LYS A 306 -6.13 -12.04 3.82
N LEU A 307 -6.61 -10.79 3.92
CA LEU A 307 -6.87 -10.13 5.20
C LEU A 307 -8.27 -10.40 5.77
N GLY A 308 -8.95 -11.44 5.30
CA GLY A 308 -10.22 -11.89 5.88
C GLY A 308 -11.37 -10.89 5.74
N ASP A 309 -12.22 -10.86 6.77
CA ASP A 309 -13.44 -10.03 6.79
C ASP A 309 -13.25 -8.70 7.51
N ASN A 310 -12.03 -8.27 7.70
CA ASN A 310 -11.67 -7.10 8.52
C ASN A 310 -12.50 -5.85 8.21
N CYS A 311 -12.65 -5.48 6.93
CA CYS A 311 -13.40 -4.29 6.54
C CYS A 311 -14.87 -4.38 7.00
N LYS A 312 -15.51 -5.52 6.75
CA LYS A 312 -16.91 -5.75 7.14
C LYS A 312 -17.06 -5.73 8.65
N LEU A 313 -16.25 -6.50 9.38
CA LEU A 313 -16.28 -6.57 10.83
C LEU A 313 -16.05 -5.22 11.51
N TRP A 314 -15.11 -4.42 10.96
CA TRP A 314 -14.81 -3.07 11.46
C TRP A 314 -15.99 -2.11 11.31
N LEU A 315 -16.54 -2.05 10.09
CA LEU A 315 -17.68 -1.18 9.80
C LEU A 315 -18.92 -1.62 10.61
N GLU A 316 -19.21 -2.91 10.70
CA GLU A 316 -20.33 -3.40 11.49
C GLU A 316 -20.17 -3.11 12.99
N LYS A 317 -18.95 -3.22 13.53
CA LYS A 317 -18.66 -2.89 14.92
C LYS A 317 -18.85 -1.40 15.21
N HIS A 318 -18.23 -0.54 14.42
CA HIS A 318 -18.10 0.89 14.74
C HIS A 318 -19.21 1.77 14.14
N VAL A 319 -19.90 1.31 13.09
CA VAL A 319 -21.04 2.03 12.49
C VAL A 319 -22.38 1.47 12.98
N LEU A 320 -22.50 0.14 13.02
CA LEU A 320 -23.76 -0.52 13.41
C LEU A 320 -23.84 -0.83 14.90
N GLY A 321 -22.74 -0.71 15.65
CA GLY A 321 -22.68 -1.08 17.06
C GLY A 321 -22.80 -2.58 17.33
N LYS A 322 -22.52 -3.43 16.32
CA LYS A 322 -22.56 -4.88 16.51
C LYS A 322 -21.43 -5.34 17.44
N ASN A 323 -21.73 -6.25 18.35
CA ASN A 323 -20.74 -6.78 19.28
C ASN A 323 -19.87 -7.88 18.63
N HIS A 324 -19.16 -7.51 17.54
CA HIS A 324 -18.17 -8.40 16.96
C HIS A 324 -16.93 -8.49 17.84
N PHE A 325 -16.44 -9.72 18.01
CA PHE A 325 -15.13 -9.93 18.60
C PHE A 325 -14.06 -9.25 17.76
N TRP A 326 -13.32 -8.34 18.38
CA TRP A 326 -12.17 -7.66 17.81
C TRP A 326 -11.07 -7.67 18.87
N PRO A 327 -10.01 -8.46 18.68
CA PRO A 327 -8.94 -8.58 19.68
C PRO A 327 -8.12 -7.30 19.76
N GLN A 328 -7.42 -7.13 20.87
CA GLN A 328 -6.38 -6.11 20.92
C GLN A 328 -5.20 -6.55 20.06
N ARG A 329 -4.50 -5.57 19.47
CA ARG A 329 -3.32 -5.84 18.65
C ARG A 329 -2.26 -6.62 19.45
N PRO A 330 -1.63 -7.64 18.84
CA PRO A 330 -0.59 -8.40 19.51
C PRO A 330 0.64 -7.54 19.79
N GLN A 331 1.25 -7.73 20.92
CA GLN A 331 2.54 -7.13 21.25
C GLN A 331 3.66 -7.99 20.67
N SER A 332 4.67 -7.33 20.09
CA SER A 332 5.85 -8.01 19.55
C SER A 332 7.13 -7.32 19.99
N GLU A 333 8.22 -8.08 20.06
CA GLU A 333 9.55 -7.57 20.36
C GLU A 333 10.60 -8.55 19.85
N ILE A 334 11.68 -8.02 19.23
CA ILE A 334 12.85 -8.84 18.88
C ILE A 334 13.87 -8.80 20.01
N LYS A 335 14.25 -9.98 20.50
CA LYS A 335 15.28 -10.18 21.54
C LYS A 335 16.36 -11.14 21.07
N LEU A 336 17.47 -11.22 21.80
CA LEU A 336 18.43 -12.31 21.64
C LEU A 336 18.14 -13.41 22.66
N ASP A 337 18.22 -14.67 22.22
CA ASP A 337 18.21 -15.81 23.12
C ASP A 337 19.55 -15.93 23.90
N GLU A 338 19.68 -16.91 24.78
CA GLU A 338 20.89 -17.14 25.57
C GLU A 338 22.15 -17.41 24.73
N LYS A 339 21.96 -17.84 23.47
CA LYS A 339 23.04 -18.12 22.51
C LYS A 339 23.32 -16.94 21.58
N GLY A 340 22.58 -15.85 21.72
CA GLY A 340 22.70 -14.66 20.88
C GLY A 340 21.92 -14.75 19.56
N LEU A 341 20.98 -15.68 19.42
CA LEU A 341 20.13 -15.77 18.23
C LEU A 341 18.96 -14.79 18.35
N PRO A 342 18.69 -13.98 17.31
CA PRO A 342 17.49 -13.14 17.32
C PRO A 342 16.21 -13.99 17.31
N GLU A 343 15.24 -13.61 18.15
CA GLU A 343 13.91 -14.22 18.24
C GLU A 343 12.84 -13.13 18.27
N LEU A 344 11.73 -13.35 17.54
CA LEU A 344 10.51 -12.57 17.73
C LEU A 344 9.69 -13.20 18.85
N HIS A 345 9.43 -12.43 19.89
CA HIS A 345 8.48 -12.75 20.95
C HIS A 345 7.16 -12.06 20.65
N LEU A 346 6.08 -12.83 20.50
CA LEU A 346 4.76 -12.35 20.13
C LEU A 346 3.74 -12.75 21.19
N THR A 347 3.03 -11.79 21.77
CA THR A 347 2.02 -12.01 22.80
C THR A 347 0.66 -11.50 22.33
N PRO A 348 -0.21 -12.40 21.81
CA PRO A 348 -1.59 -12.07 21.47
C PRO A 348 -2.44 -11.82 22.72
N SER A 349 -3.41 -10.91 22.63
CA SER A 349 -4.33 -10.62 23.74
C SER A 349 -5.39 -11.72 23.98
N SER A 350 -5.67 -12.53 22.96
CA SER A 350 -6.75 -13.54 23.01
C SER A 350 -6.29 -14.87 22.42
N PRO A 351 -5.38 -15.58 23.10
CA PRO A 351 -4.72 -16.78 22.55
C PRO A 351 -5.67 -17.95 22.28
N GLY A 352 -6.83 -18.01 22.94
CA GLY A 352 -7.84 -19.06 22.74
C GLY A 352 -8.65 -18.92 21.45
N GLU A 353 -8.63 -17.74 20.83
CA GLU A 353 -9.39 -17.44 19.62
C GLU A 353 -8.54 -17.50 18.34
N ILE A 354 -7.26 -17.90 18.46
CA ILE A 354 -6.33 -17.94 17.32
C ILE A 354 -6.63 -19.18 16.47
N LYS A 355 -6.94 -18.94 15.20
CA LYS A 355 -7.06 -19.98 14.17
C LYS A 355 -5.71 -20.27 13.50
N GLU A 356 -4.93 -19.22 13.22
CA GLU A 356 -3.65 -19.31 12.52
C GLU A 356 -2.74 -18.17 12.95
N LEU A 357 -1.45 -18.45 13.10
CA LEU A 357 -0.42 -17.46 13.39
C LEU A 357 0.75 -17.67 12.44
N GLN A 358 1.16 -16.62 11.75
CA GLN A 358 2.27 -16.64 10.80
C GLN A 358 3.26 -15.54 11.14
N VAL A 359 4.53 -15.88 11.24
CA VAL A 359 5.63 -14.92 11.44
C VAL A 359 6.40 -14.76 10.14
N TYR A 360 6.82 -13.54 9.87
CA TYR A 360 7.58 -13.17 8.67
C TYR A 360 8.87 -12.47 9.03
N GLN A 361 9.91 -12.77 8.27
CA GLN A 361 11.24 -12.19 8.40
C GLN A 361 11.72 -11.66 7.06
N CYS A 362 12.39 -10.50 7.07
CA CYS A 362 13.12 -9.97 5.92
C CYS A 362 14.47 -9.43 6.37
N LEU A 363 15.50 -9.62 5.55
CA LEU A 363 16.86 -9.18 5.85
C LEU A 363 17.29 -8.03 4.95
N LYS A 364 17.99 -7.05 5.52
CA LYS A 364 18.77 -6.00 4.85
C LYS A 364 18.00 -5.06 3.92
N THR A 365 17.04 -5.54 3.14
CA THR A 365 16.39 -4.77 2.08
C THR A 365 15.53 -3.65 2.63
N SER A 366 16.01 -2.41 2.56
CA SER A 366 15.29 -1.23 3.03
C SER A 366 14.11 -0.85 2.14
N ASN A 367 14.19 -1.10 0.84
CA ASN A 367 13.11 -0.86 -0.10
C ASN A 367 11.96 -1.85 0.12
N ASN A 368 10.84 -1.37 0.64
CA ASN A 368 9.68 -2.20 0.97
C ASN A 368 9.14 -3.01 -0.24
N ILE A 369 9.15 -2.45 -1.45
CA ILE A 369 8.67 -3.12 -2.67
C ILE A 369 9.51 -4.36 -3.00
N ALA A 370 10.79 -4.32 -2.66
CA ALA A 370 11.75 -5.38 -2.96
C ALA A 370 11.96 -6.36 -1.79
N ARG A 371 11.37 -6.13 -0.63
CA ARG A 371 11.50 -7.03 0.53
C ARG A 371 10.99 -8.42 0.23
N PHE A 372 11.85 -9.41 0.37
CA PHE A 372 11.42 -10.80 0.35
C PHE A 372 11.11 -11.26 1.78
N TRP A 373 9.85 -11.49 2.06
CA TRP A 373 9.38 -11.96 3.35
C TRP A 373 9.41 -13.47 3.41
N ARG A 374 10.26 -14.03 4.27
CA ARG A 374 10.32 -15.45 4.57
C ARG A 374 9.28 -15.81 5.61
N ASP A 375 8.64 -16.97 5.47
CA ASP A 375 7.87 -17.57 6.55
C ASP A 375 8.83 -18.10 7.61
N VAL A 376 8.46 -17.94 8.88
CA VAL A 376 9.24 -18.40 10.02
C VAL A 376 8.34 -19.18 10.96
N ASP A 377 8.77 -20.40 11.29
CA ASP A 377 8.05 -21.23 12.26
C ASP A 377 8.14 -20.61 13.65
N SER A 378 7.03 -20.69 14.39
CA SER A 378 6.96 -20.23 15.76
C SER A 378 6.50 -21.34 16.69
N VAL A 379 6.99 -21.30 17.92
CA VAL A 379 6.64 -22.26 18.98
C VAL A 379 5.92 -21.52 20.10
N ARG A 380 4.77 -22.06 20.52
CA ARG A 380 4.02 -21.51 21.64
C ARG A 380 4.69 -21.84 22.96
N GLN A 381 4.94 -20.82 23.77
CA GLN A 381 5.47 -20.91 25.13
C GLN A 381 4.52 -20.17 26.09
N GLY A 382 3.59 -20.89 26.69
CA GLY A 382 2.52 -20.27 27.50
C GLY A 382 1.60 -19.39 26.65
N ASN A 383 1.58 -18.09 26.92
CA ASN A 383 0.80 -17.10 26.16
C ASN A 383 1.61 -16.36 25.10
N THR A 384 2.88 -16.69 24.94
CA THR A 384 3.79 -16.08 23.96
C THR A 384 4.13 -17.09 22.87
N TRP A 385 4.28 -16.62 21.64
CA TRP A 385 4.88 -17.37 20.52
C TRP A 385 6.28 -16.85 20.29
N VAL A 386 7.23 -17.77 20.16
CA VAL A 386 8.64 -17.45 19.92
C VAL A 386 9.04 -17.99 18.55
N ALA A 387 9.56 -17.12 17.69
CA ALA A 387 10.04 -17.45 16.36
C ALA A 387 11.52 -17.10 16.22
N LYS A 388 12.37 -18.08 15.88
CA LYS A 388 13.78 -17.85 15.64
C LYS A 388 13.99 -17.15 14.30
N LEU A 389 14.76 -16.07 14.33
CA LEU A 389 15.02 -15.22 13.17
C LEU A 389 16.47 -15.35 12.71
N PRO A 390 16.85 -16.39 11.93
CA PRO A 390 18.22 -16.58 11.51
C PRO A 390 18.72 -15.46 10.61
N VAL A 391 19.89 -14.90 10.92
CA VAL A 391 20.53 -13.81 10.17
C VAL A 391 21.85 -14.27 9.57
N MET A 392 22.21 -13.73 8.41
CA MET A 392 23.49 -13.99 7.75
C MET A 392 24.59 -13.05 8.24
N ASN A 393 24.22 -11.85 8.64
CA ASN A 393 25.12 -10.83 9.17
C ASN A 393 24.41 -10.09 10.31
N VAL A 394 25.04 -9.99 11.45
CA VAL A 394 24.48 -9.34 12.66
C VAL A 394 24.44 -7.82 12.57
N ASP A 395 25.19 -7.23 11.64
CA ASP A 395 25.25 -5.79 11.41
C ASP A 395 24.27 -5.29 10.33
N ASP A 396 23.57 -6.20 9.64
CA ASP A 396 22.52 -5.84 8.71
C ASP A 396 21.16 -5.69 9.43
N TYR A 397 20.24 -4.93 8.85
CA TYR A 397 18.87 -4.83 9.34
C TYR A 397 18.14 -6.17 9.28
N LEU A 398 17.48 -6.49 10.38
CA LEU A 398 16.49 -7.56 10.52
C LEU A 398 15.12 -6.91 10.69
N PHE A 399 14.19 -7.27 9.81
CA PHE A 399 12.79 -6.86 9.88
C PHE A 399 11.91 -8.07 10.18
N SER A 400 10.90 -7.91 11.03
CA SER A 400 9.93 -8.96 11.32
C SER A 400 8.57 -8.39 11.69
N TYR A 401 7.52 -9.15 11.44
CA TYR A 401 6.18 -8.95 11.96
C TYR A 401 5.41 -10.27 11.90
N ALA A 402 4.24 -10.32 12.51
CA ALA A 402 3.37 -11.48 12.50
C ALA A 402 1.94 -11.12 12.07
N ASN A 403 1.25 -12.06 11.45
CA ASN A 403 -0.19 -12.01 11.23
C ASN A 403 -0.88 -13.06 12.09
N ILE A 404 -1.97 -12.67 12.72
CA ILE A 404 -2.82 -13.57 13.50
C ILE A 404 -4.22 -13.55 12.89
N ARG A 405 -4.66 -14.72 12.46
CA ARG A 405 -6.04 -14.94 12.03
C ARG A 405 -6.83 -15.54 13.18
N TYR A 406 -7.94 -14.94 13.51
CA TYR A 406 -8.85 -15.37 14.55
C TYR A 406 -10.01 -16.20 14.00
N ASN A 407 -10.75 -16.89 14.88
CA ASN A 407 -11.85 -17.79 14.51
C ASN A 407 -12.97 -17.11 13.72
N ASN A 408 -13.22 -15.83 13.97
CA ASN A 408 -14.18 -15.01 13.22
C ASN A 408 -13.66 -14.46 11.89
N ASN A 409 -12.52 -14.96 11.39
CA ASN A 409 -11.83 -14.50 10.19
C ASN A 409 -11.27 -13.07 10.26
N CYS A 410 -11.19 -12.44 11.43
CA CYS A 410 -10.42 -11.22 11.64
C CYS A 410 -8.93 -11.54 11.53
N VAL A 411 -8.17 -10.67 10.89
CA VAL A 411 -6.70 -10.76 10.79
C VAL A 411 -6.09 -9.49 11.35
N LEU A 412 -5.19 -9.62 12.32
CA LEU A 412 -4.41 -8.48 12.82
C LEU A 412 -2.92 -8.73 12.63
N SER A 413 -2.20 -7.65 12.32
CA SER A 413 -0.74 -7.67 12.27
C SER A 413 -0.14 -7.16 13.58
N SER A 414 1.00 -7.70 13.98
CA SER A 414 1.84 -7.07 15.00
C SER A 414 2.46 -5.76 14.47
N ASP A 415 3.09 -5.02 15.35
CA ASP A 415 3.92 -3.91 14.93
C ASP A 415 5.06 -4.39 14.01
N PHE A 416 5.60 -3.46 13.23
CA PHE A 416 6.75 -3.69 12.38
C PHE A 416 8.02 -3.56 13.21
N GLU A 417 8.69 -4.67 13.43
CA GLU A 417 9.95 -4.71 14.15
C GLU A 417 11.13 -4.50 13.19
N ALA A 418 12.03 -3.62 13.56
CA ALA A 418 13.23 -3.31 12.79
C ALA A 418 14.43 -3.13 13.72
N VAL A 419 15.39 -4.04 13.67
CA VAL A 419 16.56 -4.03 14.53
C VAL A 419 17.85 -4.29 13.73
N ILE A 420 18.97 -3.91 14.29
CA ILE A 420 20.30 -4.41 13.92
C ILE A 420 20.72 -5.36 15.04
N PRO A 421 20.82 -6.68 14.82
CA PRO A 421 21.03 -7.65 15.88
C PRO A 421 22.24 -7.34 16.79
N SER A 422 23.35 -6.88 16.22
CA SER A 422 24.53 -6.50 17.00
C SER A 422 24.32 -5.33 17.98
N LYS A 423 23.24 -4.54 17.79
CA LYS A 423 22.86 -3.47 18.71
C LYS A 423 22.03 -3.96 19.90
N LEU A 424 21.50 -5.17 19.84
CA LEU A 424 20.78 -5.81 20.95
C LEU A 424 21.73 -6.50 21.94
N GLY A 425 22.98 -6.78 21.55
CA GLY A 425 23.97 -7.44 22.38
C GLY A 425 24.92 -8.32 21.54
N LYS A 426 25.42 -9.41 22.15
CA LYS A 426 26.31 -10.37 21.50
C LYS A 426 25.50 -11.29 20.58
N ALA A 427 25.14 -10.78 19.39
CA ALA A 427 24.36 -11.52 18.44
C ALA A 427 25.21 -12.54 17.63
N MET A 428 24.56 -13.61 17.16
CA MET A 428 25.17 -14.66 16.32
C MET A 428 24.46 -14.79 14.98
N ALA A 429 25.25 -14.85 13.90
CA ALA A 429 24.78 -15.18 12.57
C ALA A 429 24.69 -16.72 12.40
N THR A 430 23.54 -17.22 11.98
CA THR A 430 23.29 -18.66 11.85
C THR A 430 22.77 -19.06 10.48
N ASP A 431 22.31 -18.10 9.68
CA ASP A 431 21.83 -18.38 8.32
C ASP A 431 23.01 -18.53 7.33
N LYS A 432 22.79 -19.32 6.29
CA LYS A 432 23.81 -19.62 5.28
C LYS A 432 23.28 -19.31 3.89
N LYS A 433 24.21 -18.93 3.00
CA LYS A 433 23.92 -18.71 1.59
C LYS A 433 23.44 -19.98 0.92
N SER A 434 22.52 -19.84 -0.02
CA SER A 434 22.00 -20.91 -0.86
C SER A 434 22.16 -20.56 -2.32
N ASP A 435 22.76 -21.45 -3.09
CA ASP A 435 22.80 -21.33 -4.55
C ASP A 435 21.49 -21.81 -5.19
N LEU A 436 20.73 -22.67 -4.52
CA LEU A 436 19.39 -23.06 -4.95
C LEU A 436 18.39 -21.93 -4.61
N ILE A 437 17.86 -21.28 -5.65
CA ILE A 437 16.88 -20.19 -5.53
C ILE A 437 15.49 -20.77 -5.34
N SER A 438 15.13 -21.76 -6.16
CA SER A 438 13.83 -22.41 -6.14
C SER A 438 13.94 -23.83 -6.65
N ASP A 439 13.32 -24.77 -5.94
CA ASP A 439 13.15 -26.16 -6.32
C ASP A 439 11.94 -26.43 -7.21
N GLY A 440 11.27 -25.37 -7.65
CA GLY A 440 10.01 -25.42 -8.41
C GLY A 440 8.78 -25.02 -7.62
N THR A 441 8.85 -24.94 -6.28
CA THR A 441 7.74 -24.51 -5.40
C THR A 441 7.96 -23.11 -4.79
N GLY A 442 9.05 -22.45 -5.16
CA GLY A 442 9.48 -21.17 -4.60
C GLY A 442 8.48 -20.03 -4.79
N GLN A 443 8.82 -18.90 -4.22
CA GLN A 443 7.97 -17.70 -4.09
C GLN A 443 7.82 -16.92 -5.43
N TRP A 444 7.24 -17.58 -6.42
CA TRP A 444 6.89 -16.97 -7.70
C TRP A 444 5.47 -16.42 -7.68
N SER A 445 5.25 -15.26 -8.29
CA SER A 445 3.91 -14.70 -8.43
C SER A 445 3.15 -15.36 -9.59
N HIS A 446 1.84 -15.51 -9.46
CA HIS A 446 0.96 -16.03 -10.52
C HIS A 446 1.37 -17.40 -11.08
N VAL A 447 1.74 -18.32 -10.20
CA VAL A 447 2.08 -19.69 -10.56
C VAL A 447 1.26 -20.70 -9.77
N GLY A 448 1.12 -21.89 -10.34
CA GLY A 448 0.62 -23.08 -9.67
C GLY A 448 1.66 -24.20 -9.69
N PRO A 449 1.58 -25.17 -8.75
CA PRO A 449 2.41 -26.35 -8.79
C PRO A 449 2.13 -27.14 -10.06
N ALA A 450 3.17 -27.76 -10.61
CA ALA A 450 3.06 -28.60 -11.80
C ALA A 450 4.09 -29.72 -11.74
N GLU A 451 3.68 -30.89 -12.22
CA GLU A 451 4.57 -32.05 -12.33
C GLU A 451 4.92 -32.27 -13.80
N GLY A 452 6.20 -32.42 -14.06
CA GLY A 452 6.72 -32.78 -15.37
C GLY A 452 7.04 -34.28 -15.49
N VAL A 453 7.68 -34.65 -16.59
CA VAL A 453 8.06 -36.03 -16.84
C VAL A 453 8.97 -36.57 -15.71
N GLY A 454 8.77 -37.85 -15.38
CA GLY A 454 9.56 -38.53 -14.32
C GLY A 454 9.19 -38.10 -12.89
N GLY A 455 8.02 -37.47 -12.67
CA GLY A 455 7.56 -37.05 -11.34
C GLY A 455 8.30 -35.82 -10.78
N VAL A 456 9.09 -35.12 -11.58
CA VAL A 456 9.82 -33.92 -11.13
C VAL A 456 8.86 -32.77 -10.91
N GLN A 457 8.84 -32.26 -9.69
CA GLN A 457 7.99 -31.15 -9.31
C GLN A 457 8.57 -29.82 -9.80
N GLY A 458 7.69 -28.94 -10.24
CA GLY A 458 8.02 -27.61 -10.70
C GLY A 458 6.84 -26.64 -10.52
N PHE A 459 6.86 -25.54 -11.23
CA PHE A 459 5.74 -24.61 -11.28
C PHE A 459 5.38 -24.25 -12.72
N ARG A 460 4.14 -23.84 -12.89
CA ARG A 460 3.58 -23.38 -14.17
C ARG A 460 2.94 -22.00 -13.98
N PRO A 461 3.22 -21.03 -14.85
CA PRO A 461 2.47 -19.78 -14.86
C PRO A 461 0.96 -20.02 -15.07
N LEU A 462 0.12 -19.30 -14.33
CA LEU A 462 -1.35 -19.49 -14.33
C LEU A 462 -2.05 -18.69 -15.43
N ASP A 463 -1.42 -17.66 -15.94
CA ASP A 463 -1.99 -16.88 -17.04
C ASP A 463 -0.91 -16.45 -18.05
N ASN A 464 -1.34 -16.25 -19.29
CA ASN A 464 -0.47 -15.88 -20.41
C ASN A 464 -0.38 -14.36 -20.64
N ARG A 465 -0.87 -13.52 -19.74
CA ARG A 465 -0.90 -12.07 -19.91
C ARG A 465 0.14 -11.33 -19.06
N ARG A 466 0.31 -11.78 -17.83
CA ARG A 466 1.14 -11.08 -16.83
C ARG A 466 2.54 -11.64 -16.66
N GLY A 467 2.73 -12.91 -17.03
CA GLY A 467 3.96 -13.63 -16.70
C GLY A 467 4.08 -13.91 -15.20
N THR A 468 5.27 -14.34 -14.79
CA THR A 468 5.58 -14.65 -13.39
C THR A 468 6.84 -13.91 -12.92
N ARG A 469 6.93 -13.65 -11.64
CA ARG A 469 8.04 -12.90 -11.04
C ARG A 469 8.50 -13.53 -9.73
N ASN A 470 9.82 -13.47 -9.52
CA ASN A 470 10.48 -13.84 -8.28
C ASN A 470 11.33 -12.66 -7.76
N ILE A 471 11.22 -12.36 -6.46
CA ILE A 471 12.02 -11.35 -5.77
C ILE A 471 12.90 -11.97 -4.66
N GLN A 472 13.01 -13.29 -4.62
CA GLN A 472 13.69 -14.02 -3.55
C GLN A 472 15.16 -13.65 -3.45
N PHE A 473 15.81 -13.33 -4.55
CA PHE A 473 17.21 -12.93 -4.53
C PHE A 473 17.47 -11.44 -4.22
N SER A 474 16.45 -10.68 -3.83
CA SER A 474 16.68 -9.47 -3.05
C SER A 474 17.15 -9.77 -1.62
N ASP A 475 16.88 -11.00 -1.14
CA ASP A 475 17.34 -11.49 0.15
C ASP A 475 18.80 -11.99 0.07
N PRO A 476 19.66 -11.62 1.02
CA PRO A 476 21.08 -12.02 1.04
C PRO A 476 21.31 -13.53 0.91
N LYS A 477 20.40 -14.37 1.41
CA LYS A 477 20.50 -15.84 1.34
C LYS A 477 20.57 -16.37 -0.09
N TRP A 478 19.77 -15.79 -0.98
CA TRP A 478 19.66 -16.22 -2.38
C TRP A 478 20.26 -15.23 -3.38
N LYS A 479 20.89 -14.17 -2.89
CA LYS A 479 21.60 -13.20 -3.74
C LYS A 479 22.67 -13.89 -4.55
N ALA A 480 22.74 -13.62 -5.85
CA ALA A 480 23.72 -14.23 -6.73
C ALA A 480 25.16 -14.02 -6.25
N PRO A 481 26.02 -15.05 -6.24
CA PRO A 481 27.46 -14.84 -6.14
C PRO A 481 27.96 -14.03 -7.33
N GLN A 482 28.99 -13.21 -7.11
CA GLN A 482 29.63 -12.47 -8.20
C GLN A 482 30.16 -13.42 -9.27
N GLY A 483 29.93 -13.10 -10.54
CA GLY A 483 30.38 -13.90 -11.69
C GLY A 483 29.53 -15.14 -11.97
N SER A 484 28.48 -15.40 -11.18
CA SER A 484 27.61 -16.55 -11.41
C SER A 484 26.68 -16.35 -12.62
N LYS A 485 26.16 -17.47 -13.11
CA LYS A 485 25.13 -17.54 -14.15
C LYS A 485 23.86 -18.10 -13.53
N LEU A 486 22.70 -17.71 -14.08
CA LEU A 486 21.42 -18.31 -13.73
C LEU A 486 21.24 -19.61 -14.49
N SER A 487 20.96 -20.71 -13.80
CA SER A 487 20.60 -22.00 -14.41
C SER A 487 19.21 -22.42 -13.95
N PHE A 488 18.42 -22.99 -14.85
CA PHE A 488 17.12 -23.58 -14.51
C PHE A 488 16.76 -24.71 -15.45
N ARG A 489 15.83 -25.57 -15.03
CA ARG A 489 15.24 -26.61 -15.86
C ARG A 489 13.87 -26.18 -16.36
N PHE A 490 13.51 -26.68 -17.52
CA PHE A 490 12.16 -26.51 -18.08
C PHE A 490 11.71 -27.78 -18.82
N TYR A 491 10.40 -27.96 -18.86
CA TYR A 491 9.73 -29.01 -19.61
C TYR A 491 8.60 -28.41 -20.43
N CYS A 492 8.56 -28.72 -21.74
CA CYS A 492 7.54 -28.24 -22.64
C CYS A 492 7.45 -29.16 -23.86
N THR A 493 6.22 -29.61 -24.21
CA THR A 493 5.97 -30.48 -25.37
C THR A 493 5.71 -29.70 -26.66
N GLN A 494 5.61 -28.37 -26.59
CA GLN A 494 5.43 -27.48 -27.74
C GLN A 494 6.41 -26.31 -27.62
N PRO A 495 7.06 -25.87 -28.73
CA PRO A 495 8.01 -24.78 -28.67
C PRO A 495 7.33 -23.48 -28.23
N GLN A 496 7.97 -22.72 -27.36
CA GLN A 496 7.51 -21.44 -26.84
C GLN A 496 8.62 -20.40 -26.91
N LYS A 497 8.26 -19.11 -26.93
CA LYS A 497 9.19 -18.00 -26.76
C LYS A 497 8.82 -17.21 -25.52
N VAL A 498 9.78 -16.97 -24.65
CA VAL A 498 9.58 -16.20 -23.42
C VAL A 498 10.62 -15.11 -23.32
N VAL A 499 10.33 -14.09 -22.52
CA VAL A 499 11.27 -13.06 -22.16
C VAL A 499 11.67 -13.24 -20.71
N LEU A 500 12.95 -13.51 -20.47
CA LEU A 500 13.53 -13.45 -19.13
C LEU A 500 13.89 -12.00 -18.82
N SER A 501 13.50 -11.50 -17.67
CA SER A 501 13.82 -10.14 -17.22
C SER A 501 14.52 -10.13 -15.86
N ALA A 502 15.43 -9.17 -15.66
CA ALA A 502 16.01 -8.82 -14.37
C ALA A 502 15.70 -7.36 -14.04
N ASN A 503 15.31 -7.09 -12.78
CA ASN A 503 14.95 -5.76 -12.29
C ASN A 503 13.88 -5.04 -13.16
N ARG A 504 13.03 -5.80 -13.89
CA ARG A 504 12.03 -5.29 -14.85
C ARG A 504 12.62 -4.45 -16.00
N ARG A 505 13.93 -4.35 -16.10
CA ARG A 505 14.61 -3.44 -17.02
C ARG A 505 15.51 -4.17 -18.01
N PHE A 506 16.29 -5.12 -17.55
CA PHE A 506 17.19 -5.91 -18.40
C PHE A 506 16.44 -7.14 -18.89
N THR A 507 16.46 -7.42 -20.19
CA THR A 507 15.68 -8.50 -20.79
C THR A 507 16.49 -9.30 -21.79
N THR A 508 16.14 -10.59 -21.96
CA THR A 508 16.57 -11.42 -23.06
C THR A 508 15.46 -12.35 -23.52
N GLU A 509 15.37 -12.59 -24.81
CA GLU A 509 14.47 -13.59 -25.35
C GLU A 509 15.06 -14.98 -25.22
N LEU A 510 14.25 -15.95 -24.82
CA LEU A 510 14.62 -17.35 -24.71
C LEU A 510 13.70 -18.20 -25.58
N GLU A 511 14.28 -19.09 -26.34
CA GLU A 511 13.57 -20.11 -27.09
C GLU A 511 13.45 -21.37 -26.23
N ILE A 512 12.23 -21.73 -25.86
CA ILE A 512 11.90 -22.93 -25.12
C ILE A 512 11.58 -24.00 -26.17
N THR A 513 12.50 -24.93 -26.35
CA THR A 513 12.36 -25.99 -27.34
C THR A 513 11.43 -27.10 -26.82
N ALA A 514 10.69 -27.73 -27.74
CA ALA A 514 9.86 -28.89 -27.39
C ALA A 514 10.74 -30.11 -27.10
N SER A 515 10.39 -30.87 -26.08
CA SER A 515 11.06 -32.12 -25.72
C SER A 515 10.11 -33.02 -24.92
N ASN A 516 10.32 -34.32 -25.00
CA ASN A 516 9.67 -35.30 -24.12
C ASN A 516 10.45 -35.51 -22.81
N ASP A 517 11.52 -34.76 -22.61
CA ASP A 517 12.34 -34.81 -21.40
C ASP A 517 12.68 -33.39 -20.90
N TRP A 518 13.16 -33.31 -19.65
CA TRP A 518 13.59 -32.06 -19.05
C TRP A 518 14.86 -31.55 -19.76
N GLN A 519 14.83 -30.27 -20.06
CA GLN A 519 15.96 -29.52 -20.58
C GLN A 519 16.49 -28.52 -19.55
N SER A 520 17.75 -28.12 -19.72
CA SER A 520 18.38 -27.10 -18.86
C SER A 520 18.87 -25.93 -19.70
N MET A 521 18.79 -24.74 -19.11
CA MET A 521 19.29 -23.52 -19.72
C MET A 521 20.16 -22.76 -18.71
N THR A 522 21.25 -22.16 -19.19
CA THR A 522 22.15 -21.35 -18.37
C THR A 522 22.33 -19.98 -19.00
N ILE A 523 22.06 -18.93 -18.24
CA ILE A 523 21.98 -17.54 -18.73
C ILE A 523 23.05 -16.69 -18.02
N PRO A 524 24.09 -16.23 -18.70
CA PRO A 524 25.02 -15.23 -18.16
C PRO A 524 24.36 -13.86 -18.09
N ALA A 525 24.71 -13.07 -17.07
CA ALA A 525 24.12 -11.74 -16.85
C ALA A 525 24.17 -10.83 -18.09
N LYS A 526 25.31 -10.81 -18.77
CA LYS A 526 25.53 -9.96 -19.97
C LYS A 526 24.57 -10.23 -21.13
N GLN A 527 23.87 -11.38 -21.13
CA GLN A 527 22.87 -11.70 -22.15
C GLN A 527 21.59 -10.89 -21.98
N LEU A 528 21.30 -10.38 -20.77
CA LEU A 528 20.15 -9.52 -20.53
C LEU A 528 20.52 -8.06 -20.85
N LEU A 529 19.77 -7.44 -21.76
CA LEU A 529 20.05 -6.10 -22.26
C LEU A 529 19.00 -5.09 -21.82
N SER A 530 19.43 -3.86 -21.58
CA SER A 530 18.58 -2.67 -21.42
C SER A 530 19.14 -1.57 -22.29
N HIS A 531 18.41 -1.13 -23.33
CA HIS A 531 18.89 -0.14 -24.31
C HIS A 531 20.30 -0.44 -24.87
N GLY A 532 20.57 -1.71 -25.18
CA GLY A 532 21.85 -2.18 -25.70
C GLY A 532 22.95 -2.40 -24.64
N VAL A 533 22.70 -2.06 -23.37
CA VAL A 533 23.67 -2.26 -22.28
C VAL A 533 23.35 -3.55 -21.54
N GLY A 534 24.34 -4.44 -21.39
CA GLY A 534 24.20 -5.71 -20.68
C GLY A 534 24.08 -5.52 -19.17
N LEU A 535 23.35 -6.43 -18.51
CA LEU A 535 23.38 -6.55 -17.05
C LEU A 535 24.81 -6.91 -16.63
N ILE A 536 25.42 -6.08 -15.79
CA ILE A 536 26.84 -6.21 -15.44
C ILE A 536 27.13 -7.53 -14.71
N ASP A 537 26.25 -7.93 -13.81
CA ASP A 537 26.36 -9.16 -13.01
C ASP A 537 25.00 -9.51 -12.40
N TRP A 538 24.72 -10.80 -12.16
CA TRP A 538 23.49 -11.21 -11.47
C TRP A 538 23.45 -10.75 -10.01
N SER A 539 24.59 -10.50 -9.38
CA SER A 539 24.64 -10.01 -7.99
C SER A 539 24.00 -8.63 -7.78
N VAL A 540 23.79 -7.85 -8.85
CA VAL A 540 23.06 -6.56 -8.78
C VAL A 540 21.57 -6.69 -9.08
N ALA A 541 21.07 -7.89 -9.36
CA ALA A 541 19.66 -8.14 -9.57
C ALA A 541 18.93 -8.38 -8.25
N ASP A 542 17.74 -7.76 -8.09
CA ASP A 542 16.83 -7.95 -6.95
C ASP A 542 15.54 -8.66 -7.34
N SER A 543 15.29 -8.80 -8.62
CA SER A 543 14.10 -9.50 -9.12
C SER A 543 14.33 -10.10 -10.50
N MET A 544 13.61 -11.18 -10.76
CA MET A 544 13.56 -11.87 -12.03
C MET A 544 12.11 -12.06 -12.46
N GLY A 545 11.84 -12.03 -13.75
CA GLY A 545 10.52 -12.32 -14.31
C GLY A 545 10.61 -13.16 -15.56
N ILE A 546 9.62 -14.00 -15.80
CA ILE A 546 9.44 -14.73 -17.05
C ILE A 546 8.11 -14.25 -17.65
N ILE A 547 8.19 -13.67 -18.83
CA ILE A 547 7.08 -12.94 -19.45
C ILE A 547 6.74 -13.64 -20.78
N PRO A 548 5.46 -13.87 -21.11
CA PRO A 548 5.09 -14.43 -22.40
C PRO A 548 5.44 -13.47 -23.54
N LYS A 549 5.88 -14.02 -24.66
CA LYS A 549 6.01 -13.27 -25.90
C LYS A 549 4.70 -13.38 -26.72
N PRO A 550 4.31 -12.36 -27.48
CA PRO A 550 3.16 -12.46 -28.36
C PRO A 550 3.22 -13.72 -29.26
N GLY A 551 2.13 -14.47 -29.31
CA GLY A 551 2.05 -15.75 -30.04
C GLY A 551 2.57 -16.97 -29.29
N SER A 552 3.03 -16.83 -28.04
CA SER A 552 3.45 -17.94 -27.18
C SER A 552 2.49 -18.13 -26.01
N ASP A 553 2.45 -19.36 -25.49
CA ASP A 553 1.65 -19.73 -24.33
C ASP A 553 2.53 -20.25 -23.20
N ILE A 554 2.93 -19.37 -22.30
CA ILE A 554 3.81 -19.68 -21.19
C ILE A 554 3.19 -20.68 -20.19
N THR A 555 1.85 -20.82 -20.18
CA THR A 555 1.15 -21.77 -19.31
C THR A 555 1.42 -23.24 -19.69
N LYS A 556 2.01 -23.48 -20.86
CA LYS A 556 2.44 -24.81 -21.33
C LYS A 556 3.84 -25.20 -20.91
N VAL A 557 4.57 -24.29 -20.26
CA VAL A 557 5.94 -24.53 -19.80
C VAL A 557 5.95 -24.82 -18.31
N ILE A 558 6.60 -25.88 -17.89
CA ILE A 558 6.91 -26.16 -16.49
C ILE A 558 8.36 -25.77 -16.23
N PHE A 559 8.58 -25.00 -15.21
CA PHE A 559 9.90 -24.54 -14.77
C PHE A 559 10.27 -25.17 -13.44
N ALA A 560 11.57 -25.49 -13.25
CA ALA A 560 12.08 -26.10 -12.01
C ALA A 560 13.55 -25.74 -11.76
N GLU A 561 14.02 -25.97 -10.55
CA GLU A 561 15.44 -25.95 -10.14
C GLU A 561 16.21 -24.69 -10.54
N PHE A 562 15.67 -23.50 -10.22
CA PHE A 562 16.42 -22.26 -10.41
C PHE A 562 17.59 -22.18 -9.44
N LYS A 563 18.80 -22.00 -9.96
CA LYS A 563 20.03 -21.96 -9.14
C LYS A 563 21.14 -21.11 -9.78
N TRP A 564 22.06 -20.69 -8.94
CA TRP A 564 23.29 -20.05 -9.37
C TRP A 564 24.35 -21.12 -9.69
N VAL A 565 25.03 -20.92 -10.80
CA VAL A 565 26.16 -21.78 -11.22
C VAL A 565 27.34 -20.89 -11.61
N LYS A 566 28.57 -21.42 -11.46
CA LYS A 566 29.81 -20.71 -11.81
C LYS A 566 30.00 -20.59 -13.33
#